data_4675fbe81d3c32328618a94dae318d0d
#
_entry.id   4675fbe81d3c32328618a94dae318d0d
#
_cell.length_a   1.000
_cell.length_b   1.000
_cell.length_c   1.000
_cell.angle_alpha   90.00
_cell.angle_beta   90.00
_cell.angle_gamma   90.00
#
_symmetry.space_group_name_H-M   'P 1'
#
loop_
_entity.id
_entity.type
_entity.pdbx_description
1 polymer ?
#
loop_
_entity_poly.entity_id
_entity_poly.type
_entity_poly.pdbx_seq_one_letter_code
_entity_poly.pdbx_strand_id
1 'polypeptide(L)'
;MKNTKNATDTAAAQDALESIHAASSAGIKAAMPPRWFGLAISVVTGGIVAAASAGETELIAVMLAAMAGVIAMRRKDSVAEPKTLPNTLLGFAGLSGLLLFALAVIAGGRFLSEAQGLAWAPLASGGVFGLAVYVLNLSERREYRARIQGNSGQ
;
A
#
# COMPACT_ATOMS: atom_id res chain seq x y z
N MET A 1 43.81 -20.54 30.62
CA MET A 1 42.88 -19.42 30.87
C MET A 1 42.46 -18.59 29.66
N LYS A 2 42.64 -19.07 28.40
CA LYS A 2 42.23 -18.33 27.18
C LYS A 2 40.84 -18.66 26.62
N ASN A 3 40.20 -19.76 27.08
CA ASN A 3 38.92 -20.23 26.47
C ASN A 3 37.67 -19.56 27.03
N THR A 4 37.70 -18.98 28.23
CA THR A 4 36.52 -18.34 28.83
C THR A 4 36.19 -16.97 28.24
N LYS A 5 37.19 -16.24 27.72
CA LYS A 5 37.02 -14.92 27.13
C LYS A 5 36.33 -15.01 25.75
N ASN A 6 36.68 -16.02 24.94
CA ASN A 6 36.04 -16.22 23.64
C ASN A 6 34.56 -16.68 23.75
N ALA A 7 34.22 -17.43 24.81
CA ALA A 7 32.85 -17.85 25.03
C ALA A 7 31.92 -16.69 25.47
N THR A 8 32.46 -15.75 26.27
CA THR A 8 31.72 -14.55 26.72
C THR A 8 31.52 -13.56 25.55
N ASP A 9 32.54 -13.41 24.67
CA ASP A 9 32.45 -12.54 23.52
C ASP A 9 31.46 -13.08 22.45
N THR A 10 31.38 -14.41 22.29
CA THR A 10 30.38 -15.04 21.38
C THR A 10 28.97 -14.92 21.92
N ALA A 11 28.77 -15.08 23.23
CA ALA A 11 27.44 -14.90 23.85
C ALA A 11 26.96 -13.43 23.73
N ALA A 12 27.84 -12.47 24.03
CA ALA A 12 27.53 -11.05 23.88
C ALA A 12 27.23 -10.66 22.41
N ALA A 13 27.92 -11.25 21.44
CA ALA A 13 27.65 -11.04 20.03
C ALA A 13 26.30 -11.65 19.59
N GLN A 14 25.94 -12.81 20.13
CA GLN A 14 24.63 -13.43 19.90
C GLN A 14 23.48 -12.59 20.47
N ASP A 15 23.60 -12.12 21.71
CA ASP A 15 22.61 -11.25 22.34
C ASP A 15 22.44 -9.92 21.58
N ALA A 16 23.53 -9.35 21.06
CA ALA A 16 23.50 -8.15 20.22
C ALA A 16 22.78 -8.40 18.88
N LEU A 17 23.03 -9.53 18.23
CA LEU A 17 22.35 -9.93 17.00
C LEU A 17 20.85 -10.16 17.25
N GLU A 18 20.49 -10.81 18.32
CA GLU A 18 19.09 -11.08 18.69
C GLU A 18 18.35 -9.77 19.00
N SER A 19 18.99 -8.83 19.70
CA SER A 19 18.42 -7.50 19.94
C SER A 19 18.21 -6.69 18.65
N ILE A 20 19.15 -6.77 17.69
CA ILE A 20 19.03 -6.13 16.37
C ILE A 20 17.87 -6.76 15.57
N HIS A 21 17.75 -8.08 15.58
CA HIS A 21 16.66 -8.79 14.92
C HIS A 21 15.30 -8.45 15.54
N ALA A 22 15.23 -8.41 16.87
CA ALA A 22 14.01 -8.00 17.58
C ALA A 22 13.61 -6.55 17.25
N ALA A 23 14.56 -5.62 17.27
CA ALA A 23 14.32 -4.23 16.90
C ALA A 23 13.90 -4.08 15.43
N SER A 24 14.54 -4.81 14.51
CA SER A 24 14.19 -4.83 13.10
C SER A 24 12.77 -5.37 12.87
N SER A 25 12.41 -6.47 13.49
CA SER A 25 11.08 -7.07 13.36
C SER A 25 9.98 -6.19 13.97
N ALA A 26 10.26 -5.52 15.09
CA ALA A 26 9.36 -4.54 15.69
C ALA A 26 9.17 -3.32 14.77
N GLY A 27 10.25 -2.82 14.15
CA GLY A 27 10.21 -1.74 13.17
C GLY A 27 9.35 -2.09 11.95
N ILE A 28 9.50 -3.29 11.38
CA ILE A 28 8.70 -3.74 10.24
C ILE A 28 7.22 -3.90 10.64
N LYS A 29 6.92 -4.42 11.83
CA LYS A 29 5.55 -4.51 12.34
C LYS A 29 4.90 -3.14 12.52
N ALA A 30 5.64 -2.17 13.05
CA ALA A 30 5.17 -0.79 13.23
C ALA A 30 4.94 -0.06 11.90
N ALA A 31 5.70 -0.40 10.86
CA ALA A 31 5.56 0.16 9.52
C ALA A 31 4.40 -0.44 8.71
N MET A 32 3.87 -1.60 9.14
CA MET A 32 2.79 -2.27 8.39
C MET A 32 1.49 -1.47 8.45
N PRO A 33 0.93 -1.03 7.30
CA PRO A 33 -0.30 -0.27 7.30
C PRO A 33 -1.47 -1.06 7.90
N PRO A 34 -2.35 -0.46 8.69
CA PRO A 34 -3.51 -1.12 9.26
C PRO A 34 -4.43 -1.69 8.17
N ARG A 35 -5.22 -2.72 8.49
CA ARG A 35 -6.08 -3.40 7.51
C ARG A 35 -7.12 -2.46 6.89
N TRP A 36 -7.67 -1.55 7.68
CA TRP A 36 -8.67 -0.60 7.23
C TRP A 36 -8.12 0.38 6.17
N PHE A 37 -6.81 0.71 6.25
CA PHE A 37 -6.19 1.67 5.34
C PHE A 37 -6.24 1.20 3.88
N GLY A 38 -5.90 -0.06 3.60
CA GLY A 38 -5.96 -0.63 2.26
C GLY A 38 -7.38 -0.61 1.68
N LEU A 39 -8.39 -0.91 2.51
CA LEU A 39 -9.78 -0.85 2.11
C LEU A 39 -10.24 0.60 1.87
N ALA A 40 -9.93 1.52 2.78
CA ALA A 40 -10.28 2.93 2.64
C ALA A 40 -9.68 3.55 1.37
N ILE A 41 -8.40 3.33 1.11
CA ILE A 41 -7.75 3.81 -0.13
C ILE A 41 -8.41 3.22 -1.37
N SER A 42 -8.74 1.93 -1.37
CA SER A 42 -9.39 1.26 -2.51
C SER A 42 -10.78 1.83 -2.80
N VAL A 43 -11.57 2.10 -1.76
CA VAL A 43 -12.91 2.70 -1.90
C VAL A 43 -12.81 4.13 -2.41
N VAL A 44 -11.91 4.94 -1.86
CA VAL A 44 -11.75 6.34 -2.26
C VAL A 44 -11.20 6.44 -3.69
N THR A 45 -10.18 5.65 -4.05
CA THR A 45 -9.64 5.66 -5.42
C THR A 45 -10.65 5.13 -6.44
N GLY A 46 -11.42 4.09 -6.09
CA GLY A 46 -12.54 3.61 -6.90
C GLY A 46 -13.60 4.68 -7.08
N GLY A 47 -13.94 5.42 -6.03
CA GLY A 47 -14.87 6.55 -6.07
C GLY A 47 -14.39 7.68 -6.98
N ILE A 48 -13.10 8.01 -6.96
CA ILE A 48 -12.50 9.00 -7.89
C ILE A 48 -12.67 8.55 -9.34
N VAL A 49 -12.38 7.28 -9.64
CA VAL A 49 -12.51 6.72 -11.00
C VAL A 49 -13.97 6.70 -11.44
N ALA A 50 -14.90 6.34 -10.56
CA ALA A 50 -16.33 6.37 -10.85
C ALA A 50 -16.80 7.80 -11.17
N ALA A 51 -16.45 8.78 -10.33
CA ALA A 51 -16.80 10.19 -10.52
C ALA A 51 -16.19 10.75 -11.82
N ALA A 52 -14.92 10.43 -12.11
CA ALA A 52 -14.28 10.84 -13.35
C ALA A 52 -14.95 10.21 -14.59
N SER A 53 -15.39 8.95 -14.51
CA SER A 53 -16.11 8.27 -15.56
C SER A 53 -17.52 8.86 -15.79
N ALA A 54 -18.17 9.36 -14.72
CA ALA A 54 -19.44 10.04 -14.79
C ALA A 54 -19.33 11.53 -15.22
N GLY A 55 -18.10 12.11 -15.22
CA GLY A 55 -17.90 13.53 -15.50
C GLY A 55 -18.21 14.46 -14.32
N GLU A 56 -18.38 13.91 -13.11
CA GLU A 56 -18.77 14.62 -11.90
C GLU A 56 -17.55 15.23 -11.18
N THR A 57 -17.18 16.44 -11.57
CA THR A 57 -15.99 17.14 -11.04
C THR A 57 -16.08 17.47 -9.55
N GLU A 58 -17.30 17.80 -9.06
CA GLU A 58 -17.53 18.08 -7.64
C GLU A 58 -17.29 16.85 -6.77
N LEU A 59 -17.73 15.69 -7.23
CA LEU A 59 -17.51 14.42 -6.54
C LEU A 59 -16.03 14.05 -6.48
N ILE A 60 -15.27 14.35 -7.52
CA ILE A 60 -13.80 14.16 -7.53
C ILE A 60 -13.16 15.00 -6.42
N ALA A 61 -13.55 16.27 -6.27
CA ALA A 61 -13.02 17.14 -5.22
C ALA A 61 -13.32 16.60 -3.81
N VAL A 62 -14.54 16.12 -3.58
CA VAL A 62 -14.93 15.48 -2.31
C VAL A 62 -14.11 14.22 -2.04
N MET A 63 -13.91 13.37 -3.04
CA MET A 63 -13.13 12.15 -2.90
C MET A 63 -11.63 12.44 -2.66
N LEU A 64 -11.07 13.50 -3.28
CA LEU A 64 -9.70 13.93 -3.02
C LEU A 64 -9.55 14.45 -1.57
N ALA A 65 -10.54 15.18 -1.06
CA ALA A 65 -10.56 15.59 0.34
C ALA A 65 -10.63 14.38 1.30
N ALA A 66 -11.46 13.38 0.97
CA ALA A 66 -11.53 12.12 1.71
C ALA A 66 -10.18 11.37 1.69
N MET A 67 -9.48 11.35 0.53
CA MET A 67 -8.15 10.78 0.39
C MET A 67 -7.15 11.46 1.33
N ALA A 68 -7.15 12.80 1.34
CA ALA A 68 -6.29 13.56 2.25
C ALA A 68 -6.58 13.24 3.72
N GLY A 69 -7.86 13.08 4.09
CA GLY A 69 -8.27 12.64 5.42
C GLY A 69 -7.76 11.25 5.80
N VAL A 70 -7.86 10.28 4.90
CA VAL A 70 -7.36 8.92 5.12
C VAL A 70 -5.84 8.91 5.31
N ILE A 71 -5.11 9.71 4.50
CA ILE A 71 -3.65 9.86 4.62
C ILE A 71 -3.27 10.54 5.94
N ALA A 72 -3.99 11.58 6.34
CA ALA A 72 -3.76 12.29 7.59
C ALA A 72 -3.97 11.39 8.81
N MET A 73 -5.03 10.57 8.81
CA MET A 73 -5.28 9.57 9.85
C MET A 73 -4.14 8.57 9.95
N ARG A 74 -3.63 8.07 8.81
CA ARG A 74 -2.48 7.15 8.80
C ARG A 74 -1.23 7.78 9.41
N ARG A 75 -0.93 9.06 9.09
CA ARG A 75 0.25 9.75 9.63
C ARG A 75 0.22 9.90 11.14
N LYS A 76 -0.96 10.03 11.72
CA LYS A 76 -1.12 10.13 13.18
C LYS A 76 -0.80 8.81 13.89
N ASP A 77 -1.05 7.66 13.24
CA ASP A 77 -0.84 6.33 13.82
C ASP A 77 0.55 5.76 13.50
N SER A 78 1.32 6.36 12.57
CA SER A 78 2.64 5.86 12.18
C SER A 78 3.74 6.52 13.01
N VAL A 79 4.35 5.75 13.92
CA VAL A 79 5.44 6.20 14.82
C VAL A 79 6.79 6.29 14.11
N ALA A 80 6.99 5.59 12.98
CA ALA A 80 8.21 5.67 12.17
C ALA A 80 7.93 5.20 10.73
N GLU A 81 8.27 6.03 9.75
CA GLU A 81 8.38 5.56 8.36
C GLU A 81 9.79 5.01 8.15
N PRO A 82 9.94 3.70 7.84
CA PRO A 82 11.24 3.20 7.40
C PRO A 82 11.60 3.93 6.10
N LYS A 83 12.74 4.62 6.08
CA LYS A 83 13.35 5.19 4.86
C LYS A 83 13.88 4.06 3.96
N THR A 84 13.03 3.18 3.51
CA THR A 84 13.35 2.32 2.38
C THR A 84 13.06 3.13 1.13
N LEU A 85 14.11 3.70 0.54
CA LEU A 85 14.05 4.23 -0.81
C LEU A 85 13.54 3.09 -1.71
N PRO A 86 12.34 3.18 -2.28
CA PRO A 86 11.90 2.20 -3.26
C PRO A 86 12.90 2.24 -4.41
N ASN A 87 13.19 1.07 -4.95
CA ASN A 87 13.96 0.98 -6.19
C ASN A 87 13.22 1.84 -7.23
N THR A 88 13.71 3.05 -7.46
CA THR A 88 12.95 4.17 -8.07
C THR A 88 12.37 3.79 -9.43
N LEU A 89 13.06 2.93 -10.19
CA LEU A 89 12.61 2.45 -11.50
C LEU A 89 11.40 1.52 -11.42
N LEU A 90 11.38 0.55 -10.51
CA LEU A 90 10.25 -0.36 -10.32
C LEU A 90 9.02 0.36 -9.73
N GLY A 91 9.24 1.32 -8.83
CA GLY A 91 8.19 2.17 -8.28
C GLY A 91 7.53 3.04 -9.35
N PHE A 92 8.34 3.65 -10.24
CA PHE A 92 7.84 4.45 -11.37
C PHE A 92 7.07 3.62 -12.38
N ALA A 93 7.56 2.42 -12.75
CA ALA A 93 6.87 1.52 -13.68
C ALA A 93 5.51 1.07 -13.12
N GLY A 94 5.44 0.72 -11.84
CA GLY A 94 4.19 0.35 -11.17
C GLY A 94 3.19 1.50 -11.12
N LEU A 95 3.65 2.71 -10.77
CA LEU A 95 2.81 3.90 -10.72
C LEU A 95 2.28 4.29 -12.11
N SER A 96 3.14 4.26 -13.12
CA SER A 96 2.76 4.53 -14.51
C SER A 96 1.76 3.50 -15.04
N GLY A 97 1.96 2.22 -14.74
CA GLY A 97 1.03 1.15 -15.09
C GLY A 97 -0.35 1.35 -14.46
N LEU A 98 -0.38 1.70 -13.17
CA LEU A 98 -1.63 1.98 -12.47
C LEU A 98 -2.36 3.21 -13.03
N LEU A 99 -1.61 4.26 -13.41
CA LEU A 99 -2.16 5.46 -14.03
C LEU A 99 -2.77 5.16 -15.40
N LEU A 100 -2.04 4.43 -16.24
CA LEU A 100 -2.55 4.01 -17.56
C LEU A 100 -3.80 3.13 -17.43
N PHE A 101 -3.81 2.22 -16.45
CA PHE A 101 -4.97 1.39 -16.15
C PHE A 101 -6.16 2.25 -15.71
N ALA A 102 -5.95 3.25 -14.84
CA ALA A 102 -6.99 4.18 -14.42
C ALA A 102 -7.59 4.93 -15.64
N LEU A 103 -6.73 5.47 -16.51
CA LEU A 103 -7.17 6.18 -17.72
C LEU A 103 -7.98 5.28 -18.65
N ALA A 104 -7.54 4.04 -18.86
CA ALA A 104 -8.26 3.06 -19.69
C ALA A 104 -9.65 2.73 -19.10
N VAL A 105 -9.73 2.54 -17.79
CA VAL A 105 -10.99 2.24 -17.08
C VAL A 105 -11.94 3.44 -17.12
N ILE A 106 -11.43 4.68 -16.93
CA ILE A 106 -12.23 5.92 -17.05
C ILE A 106 -12.77 6.07 -18.47
N ALA A 107 -11.90 5.93 -19.48
CA ALA A 107 -12.30 6.05 -20.89
C ALA A 107 -13.34 4.99 -21.28
N GLY A 108 -13.15 3.74 -20.83
CA GLY A 108 -14.12 2.67 -21.05
C GLY A 108 -15.45 2.93 -20.37
N GLY A 109 -15.44 3.39 -19.13
CA GLY A 109 -16.65 3.74 -18.35
C GLY A 109 -17.45 4.86 -19.03
N ARG A 110 -16.77 5.92 -19.48
CA ARG A 110 -17.40 7.02 -20.23
C ARG A 110 -17.99 6.54 -21.55
N PHE A 111 -17.22 5.78 -22.31
CA PHE A 111 -17.68 5.25 -23.58
C PHE A 111 -18.95 4.39 -23.42
N LEU A 112 -18.98 3.50 -22.44
CA LEU A 112 -20.16 2.66 -22.17
C LEU A 112 -21.35 3.48 -21.69
N SER A 113 -21.12 4.52 -20.89
CA SER A 113 -22.18 5.41 -20.42
C SER A 113 -22.75 6.27 -21.52
N GLU A 114 -21.89 6.92 -22.34
CA GLU A 114 -22.29 7.87 -23.37
C GLU A 114 -22.79 7.17 -24.65
N ALA A 115 -22.08 6.13 -25.13
CA ALA A 115 -22.39 5.47 -26.37
C ALA A 115 -23.51 4.40 -26.27
N GLN A 116 -23.63 3.75 -25.11
CA GLN A 116 -24.57 2.66 -24.89
C GLN A 116 -25.67 3.00 -23.87
N GLY A 117 -25.63 4.19 -23.26
CA GLY A 117 -26.63 4.63 -22.29
C GLY A 117 -26.63 3.84 -20.97
N LEU A 118 -25.52 3.15 -20.63
CA LEU A 118 -25.37 2.31 -19.43
C LEU A 118 -25.09 3.17 -18.21
N ALA A 119 -26.11 3.63 -17.52
CA ALA A 119 -25.99 4.51 -16.34
C ALA A 119 -25.16 3.90 -15.18
N TRP A 120 -25.00 2.59 -15.12
CA TRP A 120 -24.19 1.91 -14.10
C TRP A 120 -22.70 1.78 -14.47
N ALA A 121 -22.33 2.06 -15.73
CA ALA A 121 -20.95 1.90 -16.21
C ALA A 121 -19.89 2.69 -15.42
N PRO A 122 -20.13 3.94 -14.97
CA PRO A 122 -19.18 4.65 -14.11
C PRO A 122 -18.96 3.96 -12.77
N LEU A 123 -20.01 3.42 -12.14
CA LEU A 123 -19.87 2.68 -10.88
C LEU A 123 -19.09 1.38 -11.06
N ALA A 124 -19.34 0.65 -12.14
CA ALA A 124 -18.58 -0.55 -12.46
C ALA A 124 -17.10 -0.24 -12.69
N SER A 125 -16.78 0.83 -13.40
CA SER A 125 -15.40 1.31 -13.60
C SER A 125 -14.70 1.57 -12.27
N GLY A 126 -15.34 2.31 -11.38
CA GLY A 126 -14.84 2.55 -10.03
C GLY A 126 -14.66 1.27 -9.22
N GLY A 127 -15.61 0.35 -9.31
CA GLY A 127 -15.54 -0.96 -8.65
C GLY A 127 -14.36 -1.81 -9.14
N VAL A 128 -14.16 -1.90 -10.44
CA VAL A 128 -13.03 -2.63 -11.05
C VAL A 128 -11.69 -2.03 -10.62
N PHE A 129 -11.56 -0.70 -10.69
CA PHE A 129 -10.33 -0.04 -10.27
C PHE A 129 -10.08 -0.18 -8.76
N GLY A 130 -11.10 0.05 -7.94
CA GLY A 130 -10.98 -0.12 -6.49
C GLY A 130 -10.60 -1.54 -6.10
N LEU A 131 -11.17 -2.55 -6.76
CA LEU A 131 -10.80 -3.95 -6.54
C LEU A 131 -9.34 -4.22 -6.92
N ALA A 132 -8.86 -3.69 -8.05
CA ALA A 132 -7.47 -3.82 -8.45
C ALA A 132 -6.52 -3.21 -7.41
N VAL A 133 -6.80 -2.00 -6.92
CA VAL A 133 -6.03 -1.34 -5.86
C VAL A 133 -6.06 -2.16 -4.57
N TYR A 134 -7.20 -2.75 -4.21
CA TYR A 134 -7.33 -3.60 -3.02
C TYR A 134 -6.47 -4.86 -3.13
N VAL A 135 -6.49 -5.53 -4.27
CA VAL A 135 -5.67 -6.73 -4.54
C VAL A 135 -4.18 -6.40 -4.47
N LEU A 136 -3.75 -5.26 -5.04
CA LEU A 136 -2.37 -4.79 -4.94
C LEU A 136 -1.95 -4.56 -3.47
N ASN A 137 -2.79 -3.90 -2.69
CA ASN A 137 -2.54 -3.72 -1.25
C ASN A 137 -2.43 -5.05 -0.48
N LEU A 138 -3.22 -6.06 -0.88
CA LEU A 138 -3.14 -7.40 -0.27
C LEU A 138 -1.83 -8.11 -0.64
N SER A 139 -1.35 -7.99 -1.88
CA SER A 139 -0.09 -8.60 -2.33
C SER A 139 1.12 -7.99 -1.61
N GLU A 140 1.18 -6.67 -1.50
CA GLU A 140 2.21 -5.98 -0.71
C GLU A 140 2.26 -6.47 0.75
N ARG A 141 1.09 -6.63 1.37
CA ARG A 141 1.00 -7.16 2.75
C ARG A 141 1.51 -8.59 2.88
N ARG A 142 1.31 -9.42 1.86
CA ARG A 142 1.85 -10.80 1.84
C ARG A 142 3.37 -10.78 1.77
N GLU A 143 3.95 -9.91 0.96
CA GLU A 143 5.40 -9.75 0.86
C GLU A 143 6.02 -9.26 2.18
N TYR A 144 5.40 -8.28 2.85
CA TYR A 144 5.86 -7.83 4.18
C TYR A 144 5.86 -8.97 5.20
N ARG A 145 4.82 -9.81 5.21
CA ARG A 145 4.76 -10.98 6.11
C ARG A 145 5.82 -12.02 5.78
N ALA A 146 6.04 -12.31 4.50
CA ALA A 146 7.07 -13.26 4.06
C ALA A 146 8.46 -12.80 4.48
N ARG A 147 8.76 -11.50 4.40
CA ARG A 147 10.04 -10.93 4.87
C ARG A 147 10.23 -11.06 6.38
N ILE A 148 9.17 -10.88 7.17
CA ILE A 148 9.23 -11.07 8.63
C ILE A 148 9.51 -12.55 8.96
N GLN A 149 8.89 -13.48 8.27
CA GLN A 149 9.05 -14.93 8.50
C GLN A 149 10.40 -15.45 7.99
N GLY A 150 10.90 -14.93 6.87
CA GLY A 150 12.23 -15.32 6.34
C GLY A 150 13.40 -14.86 7.22
N ASN A 151 13.24 -13.77 7.98
CA ASN A 151 14.27 -13.26 8.90
C ASN A 151 14.28 -13.99 10.26
N SER A 152 13.25 -14.76 10.58
CA SER A 152 13.15 -15.54 11.83
C SER A 152 13.66 -16.98 11.70
N GLY A 153 14.10 -17.40 10.51
CA GLY A 153 14.56 -18.76 10.21
C GLY A 153 16.06 -18.90 9.92
N GLN A 154 16.86 -17.82 10.08
CA GLN A 154 18.34 -17.84 10.01
C GLN A 154 18.93 -17.48 11.38
#